data_cb17f879be644a32c7e2c136e42a6009
#
_entry.id   cb17f879be644a32c7e2c136e42a6009
#
_cell.length_a   1.000
_cell.length_b   1.000
_cell.length_c   1.000
_cell.angle_alpha   90.00
_cell.angle_beta   90.00
_cell.angle_gamma   90.00
#
_symmetry.space_group_name_H-M   'P 1'
#
loop_
_entity.id
_entity.type
_entity.pdbx_description
1 polymer ?
#
loop_
_entity_poly.entity_id
_entity_poly.type
_entity_poly.pdbx_seq_one_letter_code
_entity_poly.pdbx_strand_id
1 'polypeptide(L)'
;MLLNDMMDIWSVNNRNFNALALNIFQYQAKNNEVYAQYLNLIEKSVDSINHFSEIPFLPISLFKTHLVKTGNFRTNHIFESSTTTGSTPSKHHINRINDYHENCLKILENRIGPLTEYEIFGLLPNYLERKNSSLVSMVEFLMQKNKQPLNFYLYNFEELDQKMKETSKKKLLFGVSFALMDFAKDYPQSLSDLTVIETGGMKGRKQEITKPDLYQILQKSFEGSTIISEYGMTELLSQAYSDENGIYTCPSWMKVLPRADNDPLSKHSMKGHTAALNIIDLANINSCCFIATDDLGKVYEDGRFEVIGRLDQSDIRGCSLMAI
;
A
#
# COMPACT_ATOMS: atom_id res chain seq x y z
N MET A 1 18.74 20.18 -14.57
CA MET A 1 18.13 20.40 -13.26
C MET A 1 17.36 19.13 -12.96
N LEU A 2 17.84 18.31 -12.03
CA LEU A 2 17.25 17.01 -11.73
C LEU A 2 15.93 17.24 -10.96
N LEU A 3 14.83 16.58 -11.35
CA LEU A 3 13.53 16.67 -10.67
C LEU A 3 13.62 16.38 -9.16
N ASN A 4 14.66 15.63 -8.74
CA ASN A 4 14.93 15.30 -7.32
C ASN A 4 15.24 16.50 -6.41
N ASP A 5 15.67 17.64 -6.98
CA ASP A 5 15.96 18.86 -6.19
C ASP A 5 14.79 19.85 -6.18
N MET A 6 13.68 19.53 -6.87
CA MET A 6 12.60 20.48 -7.14
C MET A 6 11.30 20.19 -6.40
N MET A 7 11.16 19.07 -5.69
CA MET A 7 9.82 18.72 -5.24
C MET A 7 9.78 18.13 -3.83
N ASP A 8 9.44 19.03 -2.92
CA ASP A 8 8.84 18.61 -1.66
C ASP A 8 7.44 18.04 -1.95
N ILE A 9 7.37 16.71 -2.15
CA ILE A 9 6.08 16.01 -2.38
C ILE A 9 5.09 16.25 -1.24
N TRP A 10 5.58 16.60 -0.06
CA TRP A 10 4.74 16.87 1.10
C TRP A 10 4.02 18.22 1.01
N SER A 11 4.44 19.10 0.10
CA SER A 11 3.74 20.36 -0.23
C SER A 11 2.60 20.20 -1.25
N VAL A 12 2.40 18.97 -1.77
CA VAL A 12 1.34 18.65 -2.74
C VAL A 12 -0.04 18.83 -2.10
N ASN A 13 -0.93 19.45 -2.85
CA ASN A 13 -2.33 19.68 -2.48
C ASN A 13 -3.22 19.64 -3.73
N ASN A 14 -4.53 19.76 -3.56
CA ASN A 14 -5.46 19.65 -4.68
C ASN A 14 -5.26 20.70 -5.79
N ARG A 15 -4.64 21.87 -5.49
CA ARG A 15 -4.44 22.95 -6.47
C ARG A 15 -3.26 22.68 -7.40
N ASN A 16 -2.20 22.02 -6.89
CA ASN A 16 -0.97 21.75 -7.65
C ASN A 16 -0.84 20.30 -8.12
N PHE A 17 -1.68 19.36 -7.62
CA PHE A 17 -1.59 17.94 -7.93
C PHE A 17 -1.60 17.66 -9.44
N ASN A 18 -2.55 18.26 -10.20
CA ASN A 18 -2.66 18.00 -11.63
C ASN A 18 -1.40 18.41 -12.39
N ALA A 19 -0.91 19.63 -12.17
CA ALA A 19 0.29 20.12 -12.85
C ALA A 19 1.50 19.23 -12.54
N LEU A 20 1.61 18.80 -11.28
CA LEU A 20 2.69 17.96 -10.83
C LEU A 20 2.62 16.56 -11.43
N ALA A 21 1.45 15.94 -11.41
CA ALA A 21 1.22 14.61 -12.00
C ALA A 21 1.57 14.61 -13.51
N LEU A 22 1.18 15.67 -14.25
CA LEU A 22 1.51 15.81 -15.67
C LEU A 22 3.02 15.97 -15.90
N ASN A 23 3.71 16.77 -15.10
CA ASN A 23 5.17 16.93 -15.19
C ASN A 23 5.90 15.62 -14.93
N ILE A 24 5.49 14.87 -13.89
CA ILE A 24 6.07 13.56 -13.58
C ILE A 24 5.74 12.54 -14.68
N PHE A 25 4.53 12.57 -15.21
CA PHE A 25 4.14 11.72 -16.33
C PHE A 25 5.05 11.91 -17.54
N GLN A 26 5.24 13.17 -17.98
CA GLN A 26 6.14 13.50 -19.09
C GLN A 26 7.58 13.05 -18.83
N TYR A 27 8.05 13.22 -17.60
CA TYR A 27 9.38 12.76 -17.19
C TYR A 27 9.48 11.23 -17.23
N GLN A 28 8.51 10.50 -16.67
CA GLN A 28 8.50 9.03 -16.66
C GLN A 28 8.29 8.43 -18.06
N ALA A 29 7.44 9.02 -18.88
CA ALA A 29 7.26 8.63 -20.28
C ALA A 29 8.56 8.70 -21.09
N LYS A 30 9.46 9.62 -20.75
CA LYS A 30 10.76 9.78 -21.43
C LYS A 30 11.88 8.92 -20.82
N ASN A 31 11.86 8.70 -19.50
CA ASN A 31 13.01 8.17 -18.76
C ASN A 31 12.75 6.80 -18.12
N ASN A 32 11.57 6.20 -18.32
CA ASN A 32 11.24 4.83 -17.94
C ASN A 32 11.02 4.01 -19.19
N GLU A 33 11.94 3.12 -19.50
CA GLU A 33 11.90 2.33 -20.74
C GLU A 33 10.63 1.47 -20.84
N VAL A 34 10.24 0.80 -19.77
CA VAL A 34 9.04 -0.05 -19.72
C VAL A 34 7.78 0.77 -19.94
N TYR A 35 7.69 1.93 -19.29
CA TYR A 35 6.54 2.80 -19.42
C TYR A 35 6.46 3.45 -20.82
N ALA A 36 7.61 3.86 -21.39
CA ALA A 36 7.67 4.37 -22.75
C ALA A 36 7.22 3.33 -23.78
N GLN A 37 7.68 2.08 -23.66
CA GLN A 37 7.25 0.97 -24.51
C GLN A 37 5.75 0.70 -24.38
N TYR A 38 5.24 0.69 -23.15
CA TYR A 38 3.81 0.52 -22.89
C TYR A 38 2.98 1.61 -23.56
N LEU A 39 3.35 2.90 -23.42
CA LEU A 39 2.66 4.03 -24.05
C LEU A 39 2.65 3.92 -25.58
N ASN A 40 3.75 3.48 -26.17
CA ASN A 40 3.83 3.25 -27.61
C ASN A 40 2.91 2.10 -28.07
N LEU A 41 2.86 0.99 -27.32
CA LEU A 41 2.01 -0.16 -27.64
C LEU A 41 0.50 0.16 -27.59
N ILE A 42 0.09 1.07 -26.72
CA ILE A 42 -1.30 1.53 -26.60
C ILE A 42 -1.57 2.77 -27.48
N GLU A 43 -0.62 3.17 -28.33
CA GLU A 43 -0.71 4.31 -29.26
C GLU A 43 -1.11 5.63 -28.58
N LYS A 44 -0.60 5.86 -27.33
CA LYS A 44 -0.91 7.06 -26.55
C LYS A 44 0.15 8.14 -26.72
N SER A 45 -0.26 9.29 -27.27
CA SER A 45 0.60 10.48 -27.34
C SER A 45 0.66 11.16 -25.96
N VAL A 46 1.88 11.41 -25.48
CA VAL A 46 2.13 12.11 -24.21
C VAL A 46 1.56 13.53 -24.25
N ASP A 47 1.68 14.21 -25.39
CA ASP A 47 1.23 15.60 -25.56
C ASP A 47 -0.31 15.75 -25.56
N SER A 48 -1.05 14.65 -25.73
CA SER A 48 -2.52 14.65 -25.72
C SER A 48 -3.13 14.63 -24.31
N ILE A 49 -2.31 14.45 -23.28
CA ILE A 49 -2.76 14.29 -21.89
C ILE A 49 -2.73 15.65 -21.17
N ASN A 50 -3.90 16.11 -20.71
CA ASN A 50 -4.06 17.40 -20.09
C ASN A 50 -4.56 17.35 -18.64
N HIS A 51 -4.97 16.17 -18.19
CA HIS A 51 -5.45 15.96 -16.83
C HIS A 51 -4.92 14.63 -16.27
N PHE A 52 -4.63 14.55 -14.96
CA PHE A 52 -4.06 13.35 -14.33
C PHE A 52 -4.93 12.10 -14.50
N SER A 53 -6.26 12.25 -14.61
CA SER A 53 -7.18 11.12 -14.86
C SER A 53 -7.10 10.54 -16.27
N GLU A 54 -6.37 11.18 -17.18
CA GLU A 54 -6.17 10.72 -18.55
C GLU A 54 -4.85 9.97 -18.73
N ILE A 55 -3.98 10.03 -17.73
CA ILE A 55 -2.67 9.36 -17.75
C ILE A 55 -2.91 7.84 -17.83
N PRO A 56 -2.26 7.14 -18.77
CA PRO A 56 -2.33 5.68 -18.83
C PRO A 56 -1.61 5.05 -17.63
N PHE A 57 -2.23 4.06 -17.02
CA PHE A 57 -1.69 3.36 -15.86
C PHE A 57 -0.97 2.08 -16.28
N LEU A 58 0.26 1.91 -15.83
CA LEU A 58 1.09 0.73 -16.09
C LEU A 58 0.51 -0.48 -15.35
N PRO A 59 0.23 -1.60 -16.01
CA PRO A 59 -0.22 -2.82 -15.33
C PRO A 59 0.80 -3.28 -14.27
N ILE A 60 0.33 -3.53 -13.04
CA ILE A 60 1.19 -3.92 -11.91
C ILE A 60 1.97 -5.21 -12.18
N SER A 61 1.43 -6.10 -13.00
CA SER A 61 2.07 -7.36 -13.39
C SER A 61 3.43 -7.17 -14.07
N LEU A 62 3.69 -6.00 -14.68
CA LEU A 62 4.98 -5.69 -15.32
C LEU A 62 6.13 -5.60 -14.30
N PHE A 63 5.87 -5.32 -13.04
CA PHE A 63 6.89 -5.37 -11.99
C PHE A 63 7.42 -6.78 -11.70
N LYS A 64 6.71 -7.83 -12.15
CA LYS A 64 7.16 -9.23 -12.04
C LYS A 64 8.14 -9.60 -13.12
N THR A 65 8.03 -9.00 -14.31
CA THR A 65 8.69 -9.45 -15.53
C THR A 65 9.67 -8.44 -16.11
N HIS A 66 9.57 -7.17 -15.70
CA HIS A 66 10.37 -6.08 -16.26
C HIS A 66 11.04 -5.26 -15.16
N LEU A 67 12.13 -4.60 -15.54
CA LEU A 67 12.82 -3.63 -14.68
C LEU A 67 12.10 -2.27 -14.75
N VAL A 68 11.09 -2.07 -13.92
CA VAL A 68 10.35 -0.79 -13.86
C VAL A 68 11.16 0.23 -13.06
N LYS A 69 11.85 1.11 -13.78
CA LYS A 69 12.78 2.07 -13.21
C LYS A 69 12.81 3.35 -14.04
N THR A 70 12.75 4.51 -13.41
CA THR A 70 12.82 5.81 -14.07
C THR A 70 14.17 6.48 -13.80
N GLY A 71 14.84 6.85 -14.88
CA GLY A 71 16.16 7.48 -14.81
C GLY A 71 17.31 6.49 -14.58
N ASN A 72 18.52 7.03 -14.55
CA ASN A 72 19.73 6.23 -14.39
C ASN A 72 20.28 6.38 -12.97
N PHE A 73 20.02 5.39 -12.12
CA PHE A 73 20.58 5.30 -10.77
C PHE A 73 21.01 3.87 -10.45
N ARG A 74 21.99 3.73 -9.54
CA ARG A 74 22.31 2.42 -8.98
C ARG A 74 21.19 2.01 -8.01
N THR A 75 20.65 0.81 -8.20
CA THR A 75 19.69 0.25 -7.25
C THR A 75 20.40 -0.05 -5.92
N ASN A 76 19.96 0.62 -4.86
CA ASN A 76 20.53 0.44 -3.54
C ASN A 76 19.75 -0.56 -2.69
N HIS A 77 18.45 -0.69 -2.97
CA HIS A 77 17.56 -1.63 -2.29
C HIS A 77 16.52 -2.16 -3.27
N ILE A 78 16.03 -3.37 -3.07
CA ILE A 78 14.94 -3.97 -3.84
C ILE A 78 13.89 -4.47 -2.87
N PHE A 79 12.66 -3.98 -3.00
CA PHE A 79 11.52 -4.60 -2.34
C PHE A 79 10.96 -5.72 -3.21
N GLU A 80 10.52 -6.81 -2.56
CA GLU A 80 9.95 -7.98 -3.23
C GLU A 80 8.60 -8.34 -2.63
N SER A 81 7.62 -8.60 -3.52
CA SER A 81 6.28 -9.00 -3.08
C SER A 81 6.29 -10.41 -2.49
N SER A 82 5.34 -10.65 -1.60
CA SER A 82 5.10 -12.02 -1.11
C SER A 82 4.50 -12.86 -2.23
N THR A 83 5.11 -13.99 -2.52
CA THR A 83 4.61 -14.94 -3.52
C THR A 83 4.13 -16.22 -2.86
N THR A 84 3.17 -16.90 -3.50
CA THR A 84 2.91 -18.32 -3.27
C THR A 84 4.01 -19.14 -3.94
N THR A 85 4.27 -20.35 -3.44
CA THR A 85 5.31 -21.24 -3.97
C THR A 85 5.17 -21.40 -5.49
N GLY A 86 6.23 -21.06 -6.23
CA GLY A 86 6.29 -21.19 -7.70
C GLY A 86 5.90 -19.93 -8.51
N SER A 87 5.52 -18.82 -7.90
CA SER A 87 5.26 -17.57 -8.61
C SER A 87 6.44 -16.59 -8.52
N THR A 88 6.65 -15.77 -9.57
CA THR A 88 7.69 -14.73 -9.61
C THR A 88 7.26 -13.54 -8.75
N PRO A 89 8.10 -13.05 -7.81
CA PRO A 89 7.79 -11.84 -7.05
C PRO A 89 7.87 -10.60 -7.93
N SER A 90 7.04 -9.62 -7.65
CA SER A 90 7.24 -8.25 -8.13
C SER A 90 8.50 -7.68 -7.49
N LYS A 91 9.26 -6.88 -8.25
CA LYS A 91 10.48 -6.22 -7.77
C LYS A 91 10.35 -4.72 -7.93
N HIS A 92 10.54 -4.00 -6.83
CA HIS A 92 10.58 -2.56 -6.82
C HIS A 92 11.99 -2.08 -6.49
N HIS A 93 12.62 -1.44 -7.46
CA HIS A 93 14.00 -0.95 -7.36
C HIS A 93 14.03 0.44 -6.73
N ILE A 94 14.62 0.55 -5.57
CA ILE A 94 14.65 1.77 -4.75
C ILE A 94 16.00 2.49 -4.93
N ASN A 95 15.93 3.78 -5.22
CA ASN A 95 17.10 4.64 -5.29
C ASN A 95 17.62 4.99 -3.90
N ARG A 96 16.77 5.59 -3.06
CA ARG A 96 17.09 6.00 -1.70
C ARG A 96 16.04 5.44 -0.74
N ILE A 97 16.44 4.50 0.09
CA ILE A 97 15.51 3.85 1.05
C ILE A 97 14.93 4.86 2.04
N ASN A 98 15.70 5.90 2.38
CA ASN A 98 15.24 6.95 3.29
C ASN A 98 14.03 7.73 2.75
N ASP A 99 13.87 7.87 1.43
CA ASP A 99 12.72 8.52 0.84
C ASP A 99 11.43 7.73 1.15
N TYR A 100 11.50 6.41 1.07
CA TYR A 100 10.41 5.52 1.49
C TYR A 100 10.13 5.63 2.99
N HIS A 101 11.16 5.53 3.81
CA HIS A 101 11.07 5.54 5.26
C HIS A 101 10.46 6.85 5.81
N GLU A 102 10.98 8.00 5.39
CA GLU A 102 10.47 9.31 5.84
C GLU A 102 9.05 9.56 5.31
N ASN A 103 8.72 9.04 4.13
CA ASN A 103 7.37 9.12 3.58
C ASN A 103 6.39 8.29 4.43
N CYS A 104 6.75 7.05 4.80
CA CYS A 104 5.96 6.21 5.70
C CYS A 104 5.70 6.88 7.06
N LEU A 105 6.77 7.46 7.66
CA LEU A 105 6.66 8.18 8.92
C LEU A 105 5.68 9.34 8.83
N LYS A 106 5.85 10.18 7.80
CA LYS A 106 5.00 11.36 7.57
C LYS A 106 3.53 10.99 7.43
N ILE A 107 3.24 9.94 6.65
CA ILE A 107 1.87 9.47 6.44
C ILE A 107 1.28 8.93 7.74
N LEU A 108 2.05 8.11 8.47
CA LEU A 108 1.60 7.53 9.73
C LEU A 108 1.34 8.60 10.79
N GLU A 109 2.27 9.53 11.00
CA GLU A 109 2.10 10.60 11.99
C GLU A 109 0.93 11.53 11.65
N ASN A 110 0.63 11.75 10.38
CA ASN A 110 -0.57 12.48 9.97
C ASN A 110 -1.86 11.74 10.35
N ARG A 111 -1.81 10.42 10.50
CA ARG A 111 -2.97 9.58 10.85
C ARG A 111 -3.17 9.40 12.35
N ILE A 112 -2.09 9.18 13.11
CA ILE A 112 -2.16 8.79 14.52
C ILE A 112 -1.56 9.82 15.49
N GLY A 113 -0.90 10.87 14.99
CA GLY A 113 -0.12 11.82 15.77
C GLY A 113 1.35 11.41 15.94
N PRO A 114 2.11 12.12 16.80
CA PRO A 114 3.54 11.92 16.94
C PRO A 114 3.93 10.49 17.33
N LEU A 115 4.83 9.88 16.58
CA LEU A 115 5.28 8.51 16.83
C LEU A 115 5.92 8.32 18.21
N THR A 116 6.52 9.37 18.77
CA THR A 116 7.19 9.35 20.09
C THR A 116 6.25 9.04 21.26
N GLU A 117 4.92 9.20 21.08
CA GLU A 117 3.92 8.85 22.09
C GLU A 117 3.66 7.35 22.19
N TYR A 118 4.13 6.56 21.20
CA TYR A 118 3.82 5.14 21.07
C TYR A 118 5.01 4.25 21.41
N GLU A 119 4.72 3.03 21.87
CA GLU A 119 5.58 1.89 21.73
C GLU A 119 5.04 0.98 20.63
N ILE A 120 5.91 0.57 19.71
CA ILE A 120 5.55 -0.12 18.47
C ILE A 120 5.82 -1.60 18.64
N PHE A 121 4.85 -2.42 18.22
CA PHE A 121 4.90 -3.87 18.22
C PHE A 121 4.58 -4.37 16.80
N GLY A 122 5.32 -5.35 16.32
CA GLY A 122 5.11 -5.94 15.01
C GLY A 122 4.75 -7.41 15.11
N LEU A 123 3.47 -7.75 14.94
CA LEU A 123 3.00 -9.13 14.83
C LEU A 123 3.01 -9.54 13.35
N LEU A 124 4.21 -9.71 12.81
CA LEU A 124 4.48 -9.92 11.40
C LEU A 124 5.18 -11.27 11.19
N PRO A 125 4.44 -12.39 11.11
CA PRO A 125 5.00 -13.70 10.82
C PRO A 125 5.84 -13.65 9.54
N ASN A 126 7.01 -14.31 9.58
CA ASN A 126 8.02 -14.33 8.52
C ASN A 126 8.93 -13.08 8.45
N TYR A 127 9.02 -12.30 9.51
CA TYR A 127 9.99 -11.21 9.60
C TYR A 127 11.43 -11.67 9.27
N LEU A 128 11.86 -12.78 9.87
CA LEU A 128 13.21 -13.33 9.68
C LEU A 128 13.42 -13.93 8.27
N GLU A 129 12.34 -14.32 7.58
CA GLU A 129 12.39 -14.94 6.25
C GLU A 129 12.30 -13.94 5.10
N ARG A 130 11.87 -12.68 5.35
CA ARG A 130 11.54 -11.69 4.30
C ARG A 130 12.32 -10.39 4.43
N LYS A 131 13.64 -10.48 4.22
CA LYS A 131 14.54 -9.31 4.27
C LYS A 131 14.18 -8.19 3.29
N ASN A 132 13.44 -8.50 2.21
CA ASN A 132 13.08 -7.56 1.14
C ASN A 132 11.61 -7.10 1.22
N SER A 133 10.93 -7.32 2.33
CA SER A 133 9.55 -6.84 2.54
C SER A 133 9.52 -5.34 2.83
N SER A 134 8.78 -4.56 2.02
CA SER A 134 8.56 -3.13 2.29
C SER A 134 7.86 -2.89 3.63
N LEU A 135 6.85 -3.69 3.97
CA LEU A 135 6.15 -3.62 5.26
C LEU A 135 7.10 -3.81 6.45
N VAL A 136 7.94 -4.85 6.39
CA VAL A 136 8.90 -5.11 7.48
C VAL A 136 9.90 -3.97 7.59
N SER A 137 10.44 -3.49 6.47
CA SER A 137 11.36 -2.35 6.41
C SER A 137 10.74 -1.07 6.99
N MET A 138 9.46 -0.82 6.73
CA MET A 138 8.72 0.29 7.31
C MET A 138 8.65 0.17 8.84
N VAL A 139 8.14 -0.94 9.36
CA VAL A 139 7.94 -1.12 10.79
C VAL A 139 9.27 -1.12 11.55
N GLU A 140 10.32 -1.73 11.00
CA GLU A 140 11.66 -1.68 11.55
C GLU A 140 12.20 -0.25 11.65
N PHE A 141 12.07 0.52 10.56
CA PHE A 141 12.48 1.93 10.56
C PHE A 141 11.72 2.76 11.60
N LEU A 142 10.41 2.57 11.73
CA LEU A 142 9.60 3.28 12.74
C LEU A 142 10.05 2.97 14.17
N MET A 143 10.37 1.71 14.48
CA MET A 143 10.93 1.31 15.77
C MET A 143 12.30 1.97 16.02
N GLN A 144 13.19 1.93 15.02
CA GLN A 144 14.52 2.57 15.11
C GLN A 144 14.41 4.10 15.28
N LYS A 145 13.51 4.75 14.52
CA LYS A 145 13.26 6.20 14.63
C LYS A 145 12.75 6.56 16.02
N ASN A 146 11.95 5.71 16.62
CA ASN A 146 11.43 5.85 17.98
C ASN A 146 12.45 5.44 19.07
N LYS A 147 13.67 5.03 18.70
CA LYS A 147 14.76 4.61 19.60
C LYS A 147 14.34 3.48 20.56
N GLN A 148 13.51 2.57 20.10
CA GLN A 148 13.09 1.39 20.84
C GLN A 148 13.75 0.11 20.27
N PRO A 149 13.78 -1.00 21.04
CA PRO A 149 14.15 -2.31 20.53
C PRO A 149 13.26 -2.77 19.36
N LEU A 150 13.74 -3.72 18.57
CA LEU A 150 12.95 -4.33 17.50
C LEU A 150 11.97 -5.35 18.11
N ASN A 151 10.76 -4.91 18.39
CA ASN A 151 9.69 -5.69 19.01
C ASN A 151 8.88 -6.45 17.95
N PHE A 152 9.50 -7.44 17.30
CA PHE A 152 8.81 -8.30 16.33
C PHE A 152 8.45 -9.65 16.94
N TYR A 153 7.20 -10.08 16.71
CA TYR A 153 6.63 -11.31 17.23
C TYR A 153 6.10 -12.16 16.07
N LEU A 154 6.25 -13.47 16.20
CA LEU A 154 5.74 -14.46 15.24
C LEU A 154 4.55 -15.21 15.83
N TYR A 155 4.83 -16.04 16.84
CA TYR A 155 3.86 -16.89 17.55
C TYR A 155 4.05 -16.81 19.07
N ASN A 156 4.96 -15.99 19.56
CA ASN A 156 5.23 -15.76 20.98
C ASN A 156 4.24 -14.72 21.54
N PHE A 157 2.96 -15.08 21.49
CA PHE A 157 1.86 -14.19 21.89
C PHE A 157 1.88 -13.81 23.37
N GLU A 158 2.30 -14.73 24.24
CA GLU A 158 2.42 -14.45 25.68
C GLU A 158 3.42 -13.32 25.94
N GLU A 159 4.57 -13.35 25.27
CA GLU A 159 5.58 -12.29 25.38
C GLU A 159 5.06 -10.95 24.86
N LEU A 160 4.35 -10.96 23.71
CA LEU A 160 3.71 -9.76 23.16
C LEU A 160 2.70 -9.18 24.15
N ASP A 161 1.80 -10.01 24.69
CA ASP A 161 0.80 -9.61 25.70
C ASP A 161 1.44 -8.99 26.93
N GLN A 162 2.47 -9.63 27.49
CA GLN A 162 3.22 -9.12 28.63
C GLN A 162 3.87 -7.76 28.31
N LYS A 163 4.57 -7.64 27.18
CA LYS A 163 5.23 -6.40 26.79
C LYS A 163 4.26 -5.24 26.56
N MET A 164 3.10 -5.51 25.95
CA MET A 164 2.05 -4.50 25.79
C MET A 164 1.50 -4.03 27.14
N LYS A 165 1.44 -4.88 28.18
CA LYS A 165 0.99 -4.52 29.52
C LYS A 165 2.05 -3.79 30.34
N GLU A 166 3.33 -4.03 30.08
CA GLU A 166 4.45 -3.40 30.81
C GLU A 166 4.66 -1.93 30.42
N THR A 167 4.35 -1.54 29.18
CA THR A 167 4.61 -0.18 28.71
C THR A 167 3.58 0.83 29.21
N SER A 168 4.06 2.00 29.61
CA SER A 168 3.22 3.15 29.96
C SER A 168 2.87 4.04 28.77
N LYS A 169 3.49 3.81 27.60
CA LYS A 169 3.19 4.53 26.37
C LYS A 169 1.91 4.00 25.72
N LYS A 170 1.33 4.78 24.81
CA LYS A 170 0.32 4.27 23.87
C LYS A 170 0.93 3.11 23.06
N LYS A 171 0.14 2.10 22.78
CA LYS A 171 0.57 0.90 22.03
C LYS A 171 0.18 1.02 20.57
N LEU A 172 1.13 0.73 19.67
CA LEU A 172 0.90 0.66 18.24
C LEU A 172 1.25 -0.75 17.75
N LEU A 173 0.23 -1.56 17.50
CA LEU A 173 0.39 -2.96 17.06
C LEU A 173 0.16 -3.07 15.56
N PHE A 174 1.24 -3.24 14.80
CA PHE A 174 1.13 -3.68 13.41
C PHE A 174 0.95 -5.19 13.35
N GLY A 175 -0.01 -5.66 12.56
CA GLY A 175 -0.18 -7.09 12.40
C GLY A 175 -0.87 -7.49 11.09
N VAL A 176 -0.51 -8.66 10.57
CA VAL A 176 -1.24 -9.26 9.45
C VAL A 176 -2.54 -9.89 9.95
N SER A 177 -3.59 -9.84 9.13
CA SER A 177 -4.96 -10.23 9.51
C SER A 177 -5.03 -11.56 10.27
N PHE A 178 -4.40 -12.64 9.74
CA PHE A 178 -4.49 -13.95 10.37
C PHE A 178 -3.79 -14.02 11.73
N ALA A 179 -2.66 -13.31 11.90
CA ALA A 179 -1.92 -13.31 13.17
C ALA A 179 -2.63 -12.48 14.24
N LEU A 180 -3.23 -11.36 13.84
CA LEU A 180 -4.09 -10.57 14.73
C LEU A 180 -5.30 -11.37 15.21
N MET A 181 -5.94 -12.15 14.32
CA MET A 181 -7.07 -13.01 14.71
C MET A 181 -6.65 -14.11 15.69
N ASP A 182 -5.48 -14.73 15.49
CA ASP A 182 -4.97 -15.76 16.41
C ASP A 182 -4.62 -15.14 17.76
N PHE A 183 -3.94 -14.00 17.76
CA PHE A 183 -3.63 -13.27 18.99
C PHE A 183 -4.91 -12.80 19.72
N ALA A 184 -5.85 -12.20 18.99
CA ALA A 184 -7.11 -11.71 19.55
C ALA A 184 -7.96 -12.82 20.21
N LYS A 185 -7.90 -14.04 19.68
CA LYS A 185 -8.62 -15.19 20.23
C LYS A 185 -8.10 -15.61 21.60
N ASP A 186 -6.77 -15.67 21.75
CA ASP A 186 -6.12 -16.26 22.92
C ASP A 186 -5.72 -15.21 23.95
N TYR A 187 -5.54 -13.96 23.54
CA TYR A 187 -5.11 -12.82 24.38
C TYR A 187 -6.00 -11.59 24.16
N PRO A 188 -7.29 -11.63 24.55
CA PRO A 188 -8.15 -10.46 24.45
C PRO A 188 -7.63 -9.33 25.34
N GLN A 189 -7.69 -8.09 24.85
CA GLN A 189 -7.18 -6.89 25.52
C GLN A 189 -8.31 -5.90 25.77
N SER A 190 -8.27 -5.22 26.91
CA SER A 190 -9.10 -4.04 27.17
C SER A 190 -8.19 -2.84 27.41
N LEU A 191 -7.66 -2.26 26.32
CA LEU A 191 -6.64 -1.22 26.33
C LEU A 191 -7.09 -0.03 25.47
N SER A 192 -7.58 1.01 26.09
CA SER A 192 -8.04 2.23 25.39
C SER A 192 -6.91 3.03 24.72
N ASP A 193 -5.66 2.74 25.06
CA ASP A 193 -4.46 3.36 24.51
C ASP A 193 -3.76 2.46 23.45
N LEU A 194 -4.45 1.43 22.95
CA LEU A 194 -4.00 0.54 21.89
C LEU A 194 -4.56 1.01 20.52
N THR A 195 -3.67 1.19 19.57
CA THR A 195 -4.00 1.31 18.14
C THR A 195 -3.51 0.06 17.42
N VAL A 196 -4.41 -0.68 16.78
CA VAL A 196 -4.10 -1.84 15.94
C VAL A 196 -4.11 -1.40 14.49
N ILE A 197 -3.00 -1.64 13.78
CA ILE A 197 -2.89 -1.43 12.33
C ILE A 197 -2.86 -2.79 11.65
N GLU A 198 -3.98 -3.18 11.08
CA GLU A 198 -4.10 -4.39 10.29
C GLU A 198 -3.51 -4.18 8.89
N THR A 199 -2.63 -5.07 8.45
CA THR A 199 -1.99 -5.01 7.15
C THR A 199 -2.09 -6.33 6.40
N GLY A 200 -2.57 -6.29 5.20
CA GLY A 200 -2.59 -7.43 4.28
C GLY A 200 -3.62 -8.50 4.62
N GLY A 201 -3.93 -9.31 3.62
CA GLY A 201 -4.97 -10.34 3.66
C GLY A 201 -4.56 -11.63 4.36
N MET A 202 -5.43 -12.63 4.29
CA MET A 202 -5.30 -13.94 4.95
C MET A 202 -4.23 -14.85 4.34
N LYS A 203 -3.70 -14.52 3.14
CA LYS A 203 -2.62 -15.22 2.42
C LYS A 203 -2.81 -16.75 2.30
N GLY A 204 -4.06 -17.20 2.12
CA GLY A 204 -4.40 -18.62 1.94
C GLY A 204 -4.17 -19.51 3.18
N ARG A 205 -3.90 -18.92 4.35
CA ARG A 205 -3.69 -19.67 5.60
C ARG A 205 -4.97 -19.96 6.38
N LYS A 206 -6.05 -19.22 6.13
CA LYS A 206 -7.38 -19.40 6.71
C LYS A 206 -8.44 -19.13 5.66
N GLN A 207 -9.67 -19.53 5.95
CA GLN A 207 -10.82 -19.12 5.15
C GLN A 207 -10.85 -17.60 5.07
N GLU A 208 -10.99 -17.07 3.86
CA GLU A 208 -11.13 -15.62 3.64
C GLU A 208 -12.39 -15.12 4.33
N ILE A 209 -12.22 -14.07 5.12
CA ILE A 209 -13.32 -13.36 5.78
C ILE A 209 -13.39 -11.94 5.24
N THR A 210 -14.58 -11.35 5.31
CA THR A 210 -14.75 -9.96 4.87
C THR A 210 -14.06 -8.99 5.83
N LYS A 211 -13.71 -7.81 5.35
CA LYS A 211 -13.10 -6.77 6.20
C LYS A 211 -14.02 -6.38 7.39
N PRO A 212 -15.34 -6.21 7.21
CA PRO A 212 -16.25 -5.98 8.34
C PRO A 212 -16.23 -7.09 9.40
N ASP A 213 -16.20 -8.36 8.98
CA ASP A 213 -16.15 -9.49 9.92
C ASP A 213 -14.84 -9.50 10.70
N LEU A 214 -13.71 -9.23 10.03
CA LEU A 214 -12.40 -9.08 10.67
C LEU A 214 -12.44 -7.98 11.73
N TYR A 215 -12.96 -6.81 11.38
CA TYR A 215 -13.07 -5.67 12.30
C TYR A 215 -13.95 -6.01 13.51
N GLN A 216 -15.07 -6.66 13.30
CA GLN A 216 -15.96 -7.10 14.38
C GLN A 216 -15.26 -8.04 15.36
N ILE A 217 -14.47 -9.01 14.85
CA ILE A 217 -13.68 -9.93 15.68
C ILE A 217 -12.65 -9.15 16.49
N LEU A 218 -11.87 -8.27 15.83
CA LEU A 218 -10.81 -7.52 16.49
C LEU A 218 -11.36 -6.51 17.52
N GLN A 219 -12.43 -5.79 17.19
CA GLN A 219 -13.10 -4.84 18.09
C GLN A 219 -13.64 -5.52 19.35
N LYS A 220 -14.20 -6.73 19.20
CA LYS A 220 -14.69 -7.51 20.33
C LYS A 220 -13.56 -7.98 21.25
N SER A 221 -12.41 -8.33 20.69
CA SER A 221 -11.28 -8.87 21.44
C SER A 221 -10.34 -7.78 21.99
N PHE A 222 -10.28 -6.63 21.32
CA PHE A 222 -9.46 -5.48 21.71
C PHE A 222 -10.39 -4.32 22.12
N GLU A 223 -11.17 -4.53 23.17
CA GLU A 223 -12.18 -3.58 23.62
C GLU A 223 -11.55 -2.22 23.98
N GLY A 224 -12.15 -1.15 23.45
CA GLY A 224 -11.70 0.23 23.68
C GLY A 224 -10.52 0.67 22.81
N SER A 225 -9.93 -0.23 22.00
CA SER A 225 -8.83 0.12 21.10
C SER A 225 -9.32 0.75 19.79
N THR A 226 -8.44 1.49 19.13
CA THR A 226 -8.64 1.95 17.74
C THR A 226 -8.12 0.90 16.77
N ILE A 227 -8.97 0.43 15.85
CA ILE A 227 -8.59 -0.54 14.83
C ILE A 227 -8.71 0.11 13.46
N ILE A 228 -7.59 0.16 12.74
CA ILE A 228 -7.49 0.69 11.38
C ILE A 228 -6.71 -0.27 10.49
N SER A 229 -6.80 -0.08 9.18
CA SER A 229 -6.00 -0.86 8.22
C SER A 229 -5.00 0.03 7.48
N GLU A 230 -3.87 -0.54 7.14
CA GLU A 230 -2.91 0.01 6.21
C GLU A 230 -3.13 -0.59 4.81
N TYR A 231 -3.16 0.25 3.80
CA TYR A 231 -3.14 -0.13 2.39
C TYR A 231 -1.83 0.31 1.77
N GLY A 232 -1.03 -0.65 1.39
CA GLY A 232 0.22 -0.48 0.70
C GLY A 232 0.58 -1.73 -0.11
N MET A 233 1.57 -1.61 -0.93
CA MET A 233 2.11 -2.73 -1.71
C MET A 233 3.58 -2.50 -2.02
N THR A 234 4.26 -3.57 -2.44
CA THR A 234 5.67 -3.54 -2.79
C THR A 234 6.02 -2.47 -3.82
N GLU A 235 5.12 -2.23 -4.76
CA GLU A 235 5.28 -1.36 -5.92
C GLU A 235 5.05 0.13 -5.63
N LEU A 236 4.58 0.48 -4.42
CA LEU A 236 4.33 1.86 -3.98
C LEU A 236 5.39 2.37 -2.99
N LEU A 237 5.54 3.68 -2.91
CA LEU A 237 6.30 4.36 -1.85
C LEU A 237 5.41 5.03 -0.81
N SER A 238 4.11 5.10 -1.05
CA SER A 238 3.11 5.66 -0.13
C SER A 238 2.13 4.61 0.36
N GLN A 239 1.51 4.88 1.51
CA GLN A 239 0.45 4.09 2.12
C GLN A 239 -0.82 4.93 2.24
N ALA A 240 -1.96 4.26 2.36
CA ALA A 240 -3.19 4.86 2.83
C ALA A 240 -3.64 4.16 4.11
N TYR A 241 -4.20 4.92 5.05
CA TYR A 241 -4.75 4.37 6.29
C TYR A 241 -6.26 4.54 6.33
N SER A 242 -6.95 3.51 6.82
CA SER A 242 -8.40 3.56 6.95
C SER A 242 -8.84 4.31 8.21
N ASP A 243 -10.13 4.66 8.25
CA ASP A 243 -10.85 4.87 9.49
C ASP A 243 -11.30 3.52 10.09
N GLU A 244 -12.03 3.57 11.21
CA GLU A 244 -12.55 2.39 11.90
C GLU A 244 -13.66 1.66 11.13
N ASN A 245 -14.13 2.23 10.01
CA ASN A 245 -15.11 1.62 9.10
C ASN A 245 -14.43 0.99 7.87
N GLY A 246 -13.09 0.99 7.80
CA GLY A 246 -12.35 0.44 6.68
C GLY A 246 -12.28 1.35 5.45
N ILE A 247 -12.63 2.64 5.59
CA ILE A 247 -12.56 3.63 4.50
C ILE A 247 -11.19 4.32 4.54
N TYR A 248 -10.40 4.12 3.48
CA TYR A 248 -9.04 4.62 3.38
C TYR A 248 -8.97 6.08 2.93
N THR A 249 -8.00 6.79 3.49
CA THR A 249 -7.63 8.16 3.10
C THR A 249 -6.19 8.17 2.59
N CYS A 250 -5.99 8.68 1.38
CA CYS A 250 -4.67 8.89 0.80
C CYS A 250 -3.98 10.13 1.37
N PRO A 251 -2.64 10.15 1.44
CA PRO A 251 -1.91 11.41 1.57
C PRO A 251 -2.14 12.29 0.34
N SER A 252 -1.89 13.59 0.46
CA SER A 252 -2.21 14.57 -0.59
C SER A 252 -1.52 14.34 -1.94
N TRP A 253 -0.39 13.61 -1.95
CA TRP A 253 0.37 13.25 -3.15
C TRP A 253 0.01 11.88 -3.72
N MET A 254 -1.00 11.22 -3.16
CA MET A 254 -1.51 9.93 -3.65
C MET A 254 -2.99 10.06 -3.99
N LYS A 255 -3.44 9.44 -5.06
CA LYS A 255 -4.86 9.33 -5.42
C LYS A 255 -5.18 7.92 -5.92
N VAL A 256 -6.42 7.50 -5.66
CA VAL A 256 -6.98 6.27 -6.18
C VAL A 256 -8.12 6.63 -7.14
N LEU A 257 -8.13 6.01 -8.31
CA LEU A 257 -9.14 6.22 -9.35
C LEU A 257 -9.80 4.88 -9.71
N PRO A 258 -11.12 4.84 -9.91
CA PRO A 258 -11.78 3.63 -10.38
C PRO A 258 -11.57 3.45 -11.90
N ARG A 259 -11.45 2.20 -12.34
CA ARG A 259 -11.47 1.81 -13.76
C ARG A 259 -12.37 0.59 -13.96
N ALA A 260 -12.78 0.31 -15.19
CA ALA A 260 -13.45 -0.94 -15.49
C ALA A 260 -12.51 -2.12 -15.15
N ASP A 261 -13.05 -3.19 -14.61
CA ASP A 261 -12.31 -4.39 -14.22
C ASP A 261 -11.72 -5.15 -15.42
N ASN A 262 -12.42 -5.13 -16.54
CA ASN A 262 -12.05 -5.81 -17.79
C ASN A 262 -11.33 -4.91 -18.82
N ASP A 263 -11.13 -3.62 -18.53
CA ASP A 263 -10.44 -2.68 -19.42
C ASP A 263 -9.50 -1.75 -18.65
N PRO A 264 -8.18 -2.05 -18.63
CA PRO A 264 -7.18 -1.24 -17.95
C PRO A 264 -7.02 0.17 -18.55
N LEU A 265 -7.54 0.42 -19.75
CA LEU A 265 -7.49 1.72 -20.43
C LEU A 265 -8.77 2.54 -20.26
N SER A 266 -9.79 1.98 -19.61
CA SER A 266 -11.06 2.67 -19.41
C SER A 266 -10.90 3.94 -18.57
N LYS A 267 -11.62 4.99 -19.00
CA LYS A 267 -11.66 6.29 -18.35
C LYS A 267 -12.93 6.51 -17.51
N HIS A 268 -13.66 5.45 -17.19
CA HIS A 268 -14.98 5.61 -16.59
C HIS A 268 -14.91 6.00 -15.12
N SER A 269 -15.60 7.08 -14.79
CA SER A 269 -15.90 7.47 -13.43
C SER A 269 -16.98 6.57 -12.85
N MET A 270 -16.59 5.44 -12.27
CA MET A 270 -17.49 4.50 -11.59
C MET A 270 -17.48 4.76 -10.06
N LYS A 271 -17.43 6.04 -9.66
CA LYS A 271 -17.44 6.40 -8.24
C LYS A 271 -18.65 5.82 -7.54
N GLY A 272 -18.46 5.33 -6.33
CA GLY A 272 -19.49 4.68 -5.53
C GLY A 272 -19.84 3.25 -5.94
N HIS A 273 -19.28 2.74 -7.05
CA HIS A 273 -19.47 1.36 -7.51
C HIS A 273 -18.17 0.55 -7.34
N THR A 274 -18.31 -0.77 -7.24
CA THR A 274 -17.16 -1.68 -7.25
C THR A 274 -16.47 -1.60 -8.61
N ALA A 275 -15.15 -1.38 -8.59
CA ALA A 275 -14.32 -1.18 -9.76
C ALA A 275 -12.90 -1.65 -9.46
N ALA A 276 -12.11 -1.90 -10.48
CA ALA A 276 -10.68 -2.06 -10.31
C ALA A 276 -10.02 -0.72 -9.97
N LEU A 277 -8.92 -0.75 -9.23
CA LEU A 277 -8.28 0.45 -8.70
C LEU A 277 -7.01 0.80 -9.48
N ASN A 278 -6.93 2.04 -9.92
CA ASN A 278 -5.73 2.68 -10.41
C ASN A 278 -5.14 3.59 -9.32
N ILE A 279 -3.82 3.57 -9.14
CA ILE A 279 -3.15 4.37 -8.13
C ILE A 279 -2.19 5.37 -8.79
N ILE A 280 -2.28 6.61 -8.35
CA ILE A 280 -1.26 7.63 -8.58
C ILE A 280 -0.52 7.83 -7.27
N ASP A 281 0.78 7.50 -7.24
CA ASP A 281 1.67 7.74 -6.12
C ASP A 281 2.83 8.64 -6.58
N LEU A 282 2.72 9.94 -6.36
CA LEU A 282 3.72 10.92 -6.83
C LEU A 282 5.06 10.80 -6.09
N ALA A 283 5.13 10.07 -4.98
CA ALA A 283 6.41 9.73 -4.33
C ALA A 283 7.25 8.76 -5.18
N ASN A 284 6.61 8.00 -6.06
CA ASN A 284 7.22 6.89 -6.81
C ASN A 284 7.96 7.34 -8.10
N ILE A 285 8.62 8.48 -8.03
CA ILE A 285 9.24 9.18 -9.16
C ILE A 285 10.33 8.35 -9.85
N ASN A 286 11.08 7.57 -9.07
CA ASN A 286 12.19 6.76 -9.56
C ASN A 286 11.76 5.37 -10.09
N SER A 287 10.46 5.05 -10.01
CA SER A 287 9.87 3.82 -10.56
C SER A 287 8.74 4.18 -11.52
N CYS A 288 7.47 3.90 -11.17
CA CYS A 288 6.30 4.36 -11.91
C CYS A 288 5.26 4.91 -10.94
N CYS A 289 4.83 6.15 -11.15
CA CYS A 289 3.82 6.81 -10.31
C CYS A 289 2.38 6.37 -10.65
N PHE A 290 2.16 5.74 -11.79
CA PHE A 290 0.83 5.48 -12.35
C PHE A 290 0.66 3.97 -12.53
N ILE A 291 -0.05 3.31 -11.60
CA ILE A 291 -0.12 1.85 -11.55
C ILE A 291 -1.58 1.39 -11.61
N ALA A 292 -1.89 0.53 -12.59
CA ALA A 292 -3.13 -0.23 -12.66
C ALA A 292 -2.98 -1.50 -11.80
N THR A 293 -3.65 -1.54 -10.65
CA THR A 293 -3.56 -2.67 -9.72
C THR A 293 -4.55 -3.77 -10.09
N ASP A 294 -4.39 -4.94 -9.44
CA ASP A 294 -5.36 -6.02 -9.48
C ASP A 294 -6.37 -5.95 -8.32
N ASP A 295 -6.39 -4.86 -7.54
CA ASP A 295 -7.30 -4.69 -6.42
C ASP A 295 -8.66 -4.18 -6.88
N LEU A 296 -9.73 -4.72 -6.27
CA LEU A 296 -11.11 -4.28 -6.41
C LEU A 296 -11.52 -3.44 -5.20
N GLY A 297 -12.26 -2.38 -5.45
CA GLY A 297 -12.74 -1.50 -4.38
C GLY A 297 -13.79 -0.52 -4.86
N LYS A 298 -14.12 0.44 -4.00
CA LYS A 298 -14.95 1.60 -4.35
C LYS A 298 -14.21 2.88 -4.07
N VAL A 299 -14.33 3.85 -4.95
CA VAL A 299 -13.79 5.20 -4.76
C VAL A 299 -14.97 6.16 -4.58
N TYR A 300 -14.95 6.93 -3.49
CA TYR A 300 -15.99 7.88 -3.13
C TYR A 300 -15.76 9.26 -3.78
N GLU A 301 -16.77 10.12 -3.73
CA GLU A 301 -16.71 11.46 -4.34
C GLU A 301 -15.60 12.34 -3.72
N ASP A 302 -15.33 12.18 -2.43
CA ASP A 302 -14.29 12.90 -1.70
C ASP A 302 -12.87 12.34 -1.90
N GLY A 303 -12.73 11.28 -2.70
CA GLY A 303 -11.46 10.63 -3.02
C GLY A 303 -11.02 9.57 -2.01
N ARG A 304 -11.80 9.33 -0.93
CA ARG A 304 -11.60 8.17 -0.06
C ARG A 304 -11.98 6.89 -0.80
N PHE A 305 -11.52 5.76 -0.34
CA PHE A 305 -11.79 4.48 -1.00
C PHE A 305 -11.87 3.33 0.00
N GLU A 306 -12.47 2.23 -0.44
CA GLU A 306 -12.41 0.93 0.25
C GLU A 306 -11.83 -0.14 -0.68
N VAL A 307 -11.20 -1.16 -0.09
CA VAL A 307 -10.69 -2.34 -0.79
C VAL A 307 -11.55 -3.53 -0.41
N ILE A 308 -12.13 -4.18 -1.42
CA ILE A 308 -13.09 -5.27 -1.26
C ILE A 308 -12.44 -6.61 -1.53
N GLY A 309 -11.47 -6.67 -2.45
CA GLY A 309 -10.81 -7.90 -2.86
C GLY A 309 -9.80 -7.70 -3.98
N ARG A 310 -9.54 -8.75 -4.73
CA ARG A 310 -8.64 -8.74 -5.89
C ARG A 310 -9.34 -9.32 -7.12
N LEU A 311 -8.94 -8.83 -8.29
CA LEU A 311 -9.32 -9.43 -9.57
C LEU A 311 -8.73 -10.84 -9.63
N ASP A 312 -9.61 -11.84 -9.75
CA ASP A 312 -9.17 -13.21 -9.98
C ASP A 312 -8.94 -13.40 -11.49
N GLN A 313 -7.67 -13.50 -11.89
CA GLN A 313 -7.31 -13.71 -13.30
C GLN A 313 -7.79 -15.09 -13.83
N SER A 314 -8.25 -16.00 -12.95
CA SER A 314 -8.82 -17.27 -13.33
C SER A 314 -10.22 -17.14 -13.94
N ASP A 315 -11.03 -16.17 -13.47
CA ASP A 315 -12.40 -15.96 -13.97
C ASP A 315 -12.44 -15.38 -15.39
N ILE A 316 -11.40 -14.63 -15.81
CA ILE A 316 -11.30 -14.11 -17.17
C ILE A 316 -11.14 -15.26 -18.22
N ARG A 317 -10.60 -16.40 -17.81
CA ARG A 317 -10.47 -17.58 -18.68
C ARG A 317 -11.76 -18.43 -18.75
N GLY A 318 -12.65 -18.33 -17.79
CA GLY A 318 -13.89 -19.10 -17.73
C GLY A 318 -15.00 -18.57 -18.65
N CYS A 319 -15.07 -17.25 -18.86
CA CYS A 319 -16.11 -16.64 -19.69
C CYS A 319 -15.92 -16.86 -21.21
N SER A 320 -14.72 -17.21 -21.69
CA SER A 320 -14.46 -17.47 -23.11
C SER A 320 -14.81 -18.89 -23.55
N LEU A 321 -15.19 -19.79 -22.64
CA LEU A 321 -15.52 -21.19 -22.94
C LEU A 321 -17.02 -21.49 -22.97
N MET A 322 -17.90 -20.49 -22.78
CA MET A 322 -19.36 -20.66 -22.86
C MET A 322 -19.99 -19.99 -24.09
N ALA A 323 -19.20 -19.72 -25.14
CA ALA A 323 -19.69 -19.29 -26.44
C ALA A 323 -19.33 -20.34 -27.51
N ILE A 324 -19.99 -21.49 -27.48
CA ILE A 324 -20.22 -22.39 -28.63
C ILE A 324 -21.69 -22.78 -28.64
#